data_63868344e4edb7215a5f60c732d77b2e
#
_entry.id   63868344e4edb7215a5f60c732d77b2e
#
_cell.length_a   1.000
_cell.length_b   1.000
_cell.length_c   1.000
_cell.angle_alpha   90.00
_cell.angle_beta   90.00
_cell.angle_gamma   90.00
#
_symmetry.space_group_name_H-M   'P 1'
#
loop_
_entity.id
_entity.type
_entity.pdbx_description
1 polymer ?
#
loop_
_entity_poly.entity_id
_entity_poly.type
_entity_poly.pdbx_seq_one_letter_code
_entity_poly.pdbx_strand_id
1 'polypeptide(L)'
;MPHTAVIQIHQLIQQKRKAGKYMFRMWGKIMKDNHLVKDMVACCGDYSISRTQMVFNCLDEICYKFDLEKPMWLDATVQDFKYHDKARFTQDNFIETVDFDYLEIQVIEE
;
A
#
# COMPACT_ATOMS: atom_id res chain seq x y z
N MET A 1 -19.00 1.12 13.26
CA MET A 1 -17.98 1.25 13.19
C MET A 1 -17.34 0.80 14.21
N PRO A 2 -16.87 0.31 14.09
CA PRO A 2 -16.44 -0.34 14.97
C PRO A 2 -15.42 0.13 15.64
N HIS A 3 -15.22 0.98 15.77
CA HIS A 3 -14.02 1.29 16.27
C HIS A 3 -14.08 2.44 17.17
N THR A 4 -15.07 2.52 18.02
CA THR A 4 -15.13 3.62 18.95
C THR A 4 -13.92 3.63 19.86
N ALA A 5 -13.56 2.50 20.45
CA ALA A 5 -12.40 2.46 21.30
C ALA A 5 -11.13 2.67 20.49
N VAL A 6 -11.11 2.10 19.30
CA VAL A 6 -9.97 2.25 18.43
C VAL A 6 -9.82 3.70 18.02
N ILE A 7 -10.93 4.37 17.77
CA ILE A 7 -10.90 5.77 17.42
C ILE A 7 -10.30 6.59 18.55
N GLN A 8 -10.66 6.30 19.79
CA GLN A 8 -10.11 7.05 20.91
C GLN A 8 -8.60 6.89 20.99
N ILE A 9 -8.13 5.66 20.80
CA ILE A 9 -6.70 5.42 20.82
C ILE A 9 -6.05 6.15 19.68
N HIS A 10 -6.65 6.10 18.50
CA HIS A 10 -6.11 6.78 17.35
C HIS A 10 -6.09 8.29 17.53
N GLN A 11 -7.11 8.84 18.16
CA GLN A 11 -7.14 10.27 18.40
C GLN A 11 -5.99 10.71 19.27
N LEU A 12 -5.68 9.93 20.30
CA LEU A 12 -4.56 10.25 21.16
C LEU A 12 -3.26 10.21 20.38
N ILE A 13 -3.10 9.20 19.52
CA ILE A 13 -1.92 9.09 18.73
C ILE A 13 -1.84 10.23 17.73
N GLN A 14 -2.96 10.55 17.09
CA GLN A 14 -2.98 11.61 16.11
C GLN A 14 -2.72 12.97 16.71
N GLN A 15 -3.18 13.20 17.92
CA GLN A 15 -2.86 14.44 18.58
C GLN A 15 -1.37 14.61 18.77
N LYS A 16 -0.69 13.54 19.12
CA LYS A 16 0.75 13.61 19.26
C LYS A 16 1.40 13.83 17.93
N ARG A 17 0.84 13.23 16.88
CA ARG A 17 1.43 13.36 15.56
C ARG A 17 1.11 14.69 14.92
N LYS A 18 0.08 15.37 15.42
CA LYS A 18 -0.36 16.61 14.84
C LYS A 18 -1.02 16.38 13.53
N ALA A 19 -2.02 17.07 13.30
CA ALA A 19 -2.81 16.92 12.12
C ALA A 19 -1.94 17.09 10.89
N GLY A 20 -2.05 16.16 10.00
CA GLY A 20 -1.38 16.28 8.73
C GLY A 20 0.08 15.94 8.71
N LYS A 21 0.68 15.77 9.87
CA LYS A 21 2.07 15.47 9.83
C LYS A 21 2.37 14.03 9.64
N TYR A 22 1.54 13.15 10.12
CA TYR A 22 1.76 11.72 10.01
C TYR A 22 0.67 11.13 9.16
N MET A 23 1.05 10.35 8.19
CA MET A 23 0.14 9.67 7.30
C MET A 23 0.71 8.32 6.99
N PHE A 24 -0.17 7.38 6.70
CA PHE A 24 0.25 6.10 6.17
C PHE A 24 0.65 6.36 4.72
N ARG A 25 1.88 6.06 4.35
CA ARG A 25 2.38 6.28 2.99
C ARG A 25 2.90 5.00 2.41
N MET A 26 2.54 4.74 1.18
CA MET A 26 2.97 3.55 0.47
C MET A 26 3.59 3.96 -0.86
N TRP A 27 4.80 3.50 -1.11
CA TRP A 27 5.52 3.76 -2.34
C TRP A 27 5.24 2.63 -3.31
N GLY A 28 4.76 2.94 -4.51
CA GLY A 28 4.54 1.95 -5.57
C GLY A 28 5.50 2.21 -6.70
N LYS A 29 6.16 1.15 -7.19
CA LYS A 29 7.15 1.26 -8.25
C LYS A 29 6.89 0.21 -9.30
N ILE A 30 6.97 0.61 -10.58
CA ILE A 30 6.96 -0.32 -11.70
C ILE A 30 8.41 -0.50 -12.14
N MET A 31 8.88 -1.74 -12.12
CA MET A 31 10.25 -2.06 -12.50
C MET A 31 10.27 -2.94 -13.73
N LYS A 32 11.18 -2.63 -14.65
CA LYS A 32 11.35 -3.42 -15.87
C LYS A 32 12.82 -3.38 -16.27
N ASP A 33 13.42 -4.53 -16.51
CA ASP A 33 14.82 -4.66 -16.91
C ASP A 33 15.75 -3.92 -15.94
N ASN A 34 15.46 -4.03 -14.65
CA ASN A 34 16.21 -3.40 -13.57
C ASN A 34 16.14 -1.87 -13.59
N HIS A 35 15.18 -1.31 -14.32
CA HIS A 35 15.00 0.13 -14.35
C HIS A 35 13.67 0.51 -13.72
N LEU A 36 13.66 1.61 -13.01
CA LEU A 36 12.44 2.18 -12.48
C LEU A 36 11.71 2.87 -13.64
N VAL A 37 10.55 2.33 -14.01
CA VAL A 37 9.77 2.89 -15.11
C VAL A 37 8.95 4.06 -14.64
N LYS A 38 8.27 3.90 -13.50
CA LYS A 38 7.49 4.97 -12.90
C LYS A 38 7.21 4.61 -11.45
N ASP A 39 6.92 5.61 -10.66
CA ASP A 39 6.58 5.40 -9.26
C ASP A 39 5.63 6.48 -8.77
N MET A 40 5.08 6.24 -7.61
CA MET A 40 4.25 7.23 -6.91
C MET A 40 4.16 6.86 -5.45
N VAL A 41 3.74 7.81 -4.63
CA VAL A 41 3.45 7.56 -3.23
C VAL A 41 1.97 7.80 -3.02
N ALA A 42 1.28 6.79 -2.48
CA ALA A 42 -0.11 6.92 -2.09
C ALA A 42 -0.17 7.15 -0.59
N CYS A 43 -1.10 7.95 -0.15
CA CYS A 43 -1.24 8.33 1.25
C CYS A 43 -2.62 8.01 1.77
N CYS A 44 -2.71 7.64 3.04
CA CYS A 44 -3.98 7.46 3.70
C CYS A 44 -3.88 8.05 5.09
N GLY A 45 -4.74 9.00 5.40
CA GLY A 45 -4.75 9.65 6.71
C GLY A 45 -5.88 9.18 7.61
N ASP A 46 -6.66 8.20 7.18
CA ASP A 46 -7.81 7.74 7.94
C ASP A 46 -7.39 6.61 8.87
N TYR A 47 -7.00 6.96 10.08
CA TYR A 47 -6.59 5.97 11.05
C TYR A 47 -7.77 5.34 11.80
N SER A 48 -8.99 5.61 11.35
CA SER A 48 -10.14 4.91 11.90
C SER A 48 -10.35 3.55 11.24
N ILE A 49 -9.66 3.27 10.15
CA ILE A 49 -9.75 1.97 9.48
C ILE A 49 -8.52 1.14 9.84
N SER A 50 -8.57 -0.15 9.55
CA SER A 50 -7.46 -1.03 9.88
C SER A 50 -6.25 -0.76 9.00
N ARG A 51 -5.09 -1.19 9.45
CA ARG A 51 -3.87 -1.08 8.65
C ARG A 51 -4.02 -1.83 7.35
N THR A 52 -4.63 -3.00 7.38
CA THR A 52 -4.87 -3.78 6.17
C THR A 52 -5.72 -2.99 5.18
N GLN A 53 -6.74 -2.31 5.67
CA GLN A 53 -7.58 -1.51 4.78
C GLN A 53 -6.81 -0.31 4.23
N MET A 54 -5.92 0.28 5.03
CA MET A 54 -5.08 1.37 4.53
C MET A 54 -4.15 0.89 3.41
N VAL A 55 -3.60 -0.31 3.57
CA VAL A 55 -2.76 -0.92 2.54
C VAL A 55 -3.57 -1.12 1.26
N PHE A 56 -4.79 -1.66 1.39
CA PHE A 56 -5.62 -1.89 0.20
C PHE A 56 -6.00 -0.58 -0.47
N ASN A 57 -6.34 0.43 0.31
CA ASN A 57 -6.72 1.73 -0.27
C ASN A 57 -5.55 2.36 -1.02
N CYS A 58 -4.35 2.28 -0.46
CA CYS A 58 -3.17 2.81 -1.14
C CYS A 58 -2.84 2.01 -2.39
N LEU A 59 -2.96 0.69 -2.34
CA LEU A 59 -2.72 -0.15 -3.50
C LEU A 59 -3.73 0.15 -4.61
N ASP A 60 -4.99 0.35 -4.24
CA ASP A 60 -6.03 0.71 -5.21
C ASP A 60 -5.68 2.01 -5.91
N GLU A 61 -5.22 2.99 -5.17
CA GLU A 61 -4.83 4.28 -5.74
C GLU A 61 -3.65 4.11 -6.68
N ILE A 62 -2.65 3.34 -6.28
CA ILE A 62 -1.48 3.09 -7.11
C ILE A 62 -1.88 2.40 -8.41
N CYS A 63 -2.70 1.38 -8.32
CA CYS A 63 -3.15 0.66 -9.51
C CYS A 63 -3.98 1.55 -10.42
N TYR A 64 -4.82 2.38 -9.83
CA TYR A 64 -5.62 3.30 -10.62
C TYR A 64 -4.72 4.27 -11.39
N LYS A 65 -3.72 4.83 -10.72
CA LYS A 65 -2.82 5.79 -11.37
C LYS A 65 -1.96 5.13 -12.44
N PHE A 66 -1.62 3.86 -12.25
CA PHE A 66 -0.79 3.16 -13.22
C PHE A 66 -1.64 2.42 -14.28
N ASP A 67 -2.95 2.58 -14.21
CA ASP A 67 -3.88 1.95 -15.15
C ASP A 67 -3.72 0.43 -15.13
N LEU A 68 -3.70 -0.13 -13.94
CA LEU A 68 -3.57 -1.57 -13.74
C LEU A 68 -4.80 -2.11 -13.04
N GLU A 69 -5.12 -3.39 -13.30
CA GLU A 69 -6.11 -4.06 -12.48
C GLU A 69 -5.49 -4.32 -11.11
N LYS A 70 -6.31 -4.65 -10.13
CA LYS A 70 -5.81 -4.97 -8.81
C LYS A 70 -5.15 -6.33 -8.86
N PRO A 71 -3.93 -6.46 -8.34
CA PRO A 71 -3.26 -7.75 -8.35
C PRO A 71 -3.83 -8.68 -7.29
N MET A 72 -3.62 -9.97 -7.48
CA MET A 72 -3.99 -10.96 -6.50
C MET A 72 -2.92 -11.09 -5.45
N TRP A 73 -3.34 -11.23 -4.19
CA TRP A 73 -2.41 -11.48 -3.12
C TRP A 73 -2.24 -12.99 -2.99
N LEU A 74 -1.12 -13.50 -3.46
CA LEU A 74 -0.78 -14.91 -3.31
C LEU A 74 -0.11 -15.10 -1.95
N ASP A 75 -0.02 -16.34 -1.50
CA ASP A 75 0.54 -16.63 -0.18
C ASP A 75 1.95 -16.05 -0.02
N ALA A 76 2.79 -16.21 -1.02
CA ALA A 76 4.15 -15.68 -0.96
C ALA A 76 4.16 -14.16 -0.85
N THR A 77 3.25 -13.51 -1.56
CA THR A 77 3.14 -12.05 -1.53
C THR A 77 2.74 -11.57 -0.13
N VAL A 78 1.79 -12.25 0.47
CA VAL A 78 1.33 -11.91 1.82
C VAL A 78 2.48 -12.08 2.81
N GLN A 79 3.23 -13.18 2.70
CA GLN A 79 4.34 -13.42 3.61
C GLN A 79 5.43 -12.37 3.46
N ASP A 80 5.76 -12.00 2.24
CA ASP A 80 6.76 -10.96 2.01
C ASP A 80 6.33 -9.64 2.63
N PHE A 81 5.08 -9.26 2.42
CA PHE A 81 4.58 -8.01 2.97
C PHE A 81 4.56 -8.05 4.49
N LYS A 82 4.15 -9.19 5.04
CA LYS A 82 4.07 -9.34 6.48
C LYS A 82 5.42 -9.16 7.15
N TYR A 83 6.48 -9.68 6.54
CA TYR A 83 7.80 -9.64 7.15
C TYR A 83 8.64 -8.44 6.76
N HIS A 84 8.35 -7.83 5.62
CA HIS A 84 9.22 -6.77 5.11
C HIS A 84 8.51 -5.43 4.87
N ASP A 85 7.20 -5.35 5.09
CA ASP A 85 6.38 -4.18 4.74
C ASP A 85 6.55 -3.80 3.28
N LYS A 86 6.87 -4.79 2.45
CA LYS A 86 7.16 -4.62 1.05
C LYS A 86 6.83 -5.91 0.33
N ALA A 87 6.28 -5.80 -0.86
CA ALA A 87 5.96 -6.97 -1.67
C ALA A 87 6.03 -6.63 -3.15
N ARG A 88 6.28 -7.64 -3.96
CA ARG A 88 6.32 -7.50 -5.41
C ARG A 88 5.19 -8.29 -6.01
N PHE A 89 4.48 -7.66 -6.94
CA PHE A 89 3.44 -8.30 -7.72
C PHE A 89 4.01 -8.52 -9.11
N THR A 90 4.20 -9.77 -9.49
CA THR A 90 4.74 -10.14 -10.79
C THR A 90 3.59 -10.53 -11.70
N GLN A 91 3.89 -11.02 -12.90
CA GLN A 91 2.86 -11.50 -13.81
C GLN A 91 1.94 -12.54 -13.13
N ASP A 92 2.49 -13.33 -12.22
CA ASP A 92 1.69 -14.35 -11.53
C ASP A 92 0.57 -13.74 -10.67
N ASN A 93 0.72 -12.50 -10.28
CA ASN A 93 -0.27 -11.82 -9.44
C ASN A 93 -1.34 -11.11 -10.27
N PHE A 94 -1.24 -11.12 -11.60
CA PHE A 94 -2.19 -10.43 -12.46
C PHE A 94 -2.87 -11.41 -13.39
N ILE A 95 -4.17 -11.22 -13.64
CA ILE A 95 -4.87 -12.03 -14.61
C ILE A 95 -4.50 -11.57 -16.01
N GLU A 96 -4.40 -10.25 -16.22
CA GLU A 96 -4.04 -9.71 -17.51
C GLU A 96 -2.55 -9.75 -17.72
N THR A 97 -2.13 -9.76 -18.96
CA THR A 97 -0.71 -9.71 -19.30
C THR A 97 -0.18 -8.32 -18.95
N VAL A 98 0.93 -8.27 -18.23
CA VAL A 98 1.58 -7.01 -17.91
C VAL A 98 2.89 -6.93 -18.68
N ASP A 99 3.33 -5.70 -18.97
CA ASP A 99 4.54 -5.49 -19.78
C ASP A 99 5.73 -5.02 -18.94
N PHE A 100 5.73 -5.34 -17.66
CA PHE A 100 6.81 -4.98 -16.74
C PHE A 100 7.15 -6.20 -15.90
N ASP A 101 8.26 -6.13 -15.17
CA ASP A 101 8.70 -7.27 -14.39
C ASP A 101 7.91 -7.38 -13.09
N TYR A 102 7.72 -6.29 -12.40
CA TYR A 102 6.90 -6.31 -11.18
C TYR A 102 6.49 -4.91 -10.76
N LEU A 103 5.40 -4.88 -10.01
CA LEU A 103 4.99 -3.72 -9.24
C LEU A 103 5.43 -3.99 -7.82
N GLU A 104 6.23 -3.13 -7.24
CA GLU A 104 6.62 -3.27 -5.84
C GLU A 104 5.92 -2.21 -5.01
N ILE A 105 5.37 -2.63 -3.89
CA ILE A 105 4.82 -1.69 -2.93
C ILE A 105 5.65 -1.77 -1.66
N GLN A 106 5.78 -0.65 -0.98
CA GLN A 106 6.55 -0.57 0.26
C GLN A 106 5.93 0.47 1.16
N VAL A 107 5.67 0.10 2.42
CA VAL A 107 5.20 1.08 3.39
C VAL A 107 6.42 1.89 3.82
N ILE A 108 6.35 3.19 3.66
CA ILE A 108 7.49 4.07 3.98
C ILE A 108 7.20 4.98 5.16
N GLU A 109 5.95 5.07 5.58
CA GLU A 109 5.59 5.88 6.75
C GLU A 109 4.24 5.40 7.27
N GLU A 110 4.09 5.30 8.58
CA GLU A 110 2.78 5.01 9.15
C GLU A 110 2.59 5.59 10.53
#